data_ba071b4a691f68859986503ae643278a
#
_entry.id   ba071b4a691f68859986503ae643278a
#
_cell.length_a   1.000
_cell.length_b   1.000
_cell.length_c   1.000
_cell.angle_alpha   90.00
_cell.angle_beta   90.00
_cell.angle_gamma   90.00
#
_symmetry.space_group_name_H-M   'P 1'
#
loop_
_entity.id
_entity.type
_entity.pdbx_description
1 polymer ?
#
loop_
_entity_poly.entity_id
_entity_poly.type
_entity_poly.pdbx_seq_one_letter_code
_entity_poly.pdbx_strand_id
1 'polypeptide(L)' 'MDQGRKMMELSKQVLQKVSFDSRLFKKELVKARKWLGQHDQLLLKAWCLATFGHQYKDIIVEVFQKGMRT' A
#
# COMPACT_ATOMS: atom_id res chain seq x y z
N MET A 1 -6.87 4.78 18.86
CA MET A 1 -6.02 4.41 18.98
C MET A 1 -5.22 3.51 18.21
N ASP A 2 -5.20 2.31 18.42
CA ASP A 2 -4.30 1.45 17.73
C ASP A 2 -4.85 0.79 16.52
N GLN A 3 -6.08 1.07 16.17
CA GLN A 3 -6.64 0.46 14.99
C GLN A 3 -5.91 0.84 13.71
N GLY A 4 -5.54 2.11 13.58
CA GLY A 4 -4.80 2.55 12.42
C GLY A 4 -3.45 1.88 12.32
N ARG A 5 -2.78 1.72 13.47
CA ARG A 5 -1.49 1.08 13.51
C ARG A 5 -1.60 -0.40 13.16
N LYS A 6 -2.64 -1.06 13.67
CA LYS A 6 -2.84 -2.46 13.36
C LYS A 6 -3.10 -2.67 11.88
N MET A 7 -3.92 -1.81 11.29
CA MET A 7 -4.20 -1.92 9.87
C MET A 7 -2.94 -1.71 9.04
N MET A 8 -2.09 -0.76 9.46
CA MET A 8 -0.84 -0.51 8.77
C MET A 8 0.05 -1.76 8.81
N GLU A 9 0.18 -2.37 9.98
CA GLU A 9 1.02 -3.55 10.12
C GLU A 9 0.48 -4.72 9.32
N LEU A 10 -0.84 -4.90 9.37
CA LEU A 10 -1.47 -5.96 8.59
C LEU A 10 -1.26 -5.75 7.10
N SER A 11 -1.41 -4.51 6.66
CA SER A 11 -1.22 -4.18 5.26
C SER A 11 0.18 -4.51 4.81
N LYS A 12 1.17 -4.15 5.62
CA LYS A 12 2.56 -4.46 5.29
C LYS A 12 2.80 -5.96 5.20
N GLN A 13 2.25 -6.71 6.14
CA GLN A 13 2.41 -8.15 6.14
C GLN A 13 1.78 -8.79 4.92
N VAL A 14 0.56 -8.37 4.59
CA VAL A 14 -0.13 -8.92 3.42
C VAL A 14 0.64 -8.60 2.15
N LEU A 15 1.10 -7.36 2.01
CA LEU A 15 1.82 -6.96 0.81
C LEU A 15 3.11 -7.75 0.64
N GLN A 16 3.79 -8.03 1.74
CA GLN A 16 4.99 -8.84 1.66
C GLN A 16 4.69 -10.26 1.21
N LYS A 17 3.56 -10.80 1.67
CA LYS A 17 3.19 -12.16 1.32
C LYS A 17 2.78 -12.28 -0.15
N VAL A 18 2.17 -11.25 -0.70
CA VAL A 18 1.69 -11.31 -2.08
C VAL A 18 2.65 -10.64 -3.06
N SER A 19 3.83 -10.29 -2.63
CA SER A 19 4.77 -9.57 -3.49
C SER A 19 5.29 -10.42 -4.65
N PHE A 20 5.04 -11.71 -4.62
CA PHE A 20 5.43 -12.59 -5.71
C PHE A 20 4.49 -12.46 -6.93
N ASP A 21 3.35 -11.82 -6.76
CA ASP A 21 2.35 -11.73 -7.82
C ASP A 21 1.87 -10.29 -7.93
N SER A 22 2.16 -9.65 -9.06
CA SER A 22 1.84 -8.23 -9.22
C SER A 22 0.36 -7.94 -9.16
N ARG A 23 -0.48 -8.86 -9.62
CA ARG A 23 -1.92 -8.65 -9.58
C ARG A 23 -2.43 -8.67 -8.15
N LEU A 24 -1.99 -9.64 -7.38
CA LEU A 24 -2.37 -9.73 -5.98
C LEU A 24 -1.82 -8.54 -5.21
N PHE A 25 -0.59 -8.16 -5.50
CA PHE A 25 0.02 -7.01 -4.85
C PHE A 25 -0.82 -5.75 -5.08
N LYS A 26 -1.19 -5.50 -6.32
CA LYS A 26 -1.99 -4.32 -6.66
C LYS A 26 -3.35 -4.38 -5.97
N LYS A 27 -3.98 -5.54 -5.99
CA LYS A 27 -5.30 -5.71 -5.39
C LYS A 27 -5.26 -5.42 -3.90
N GLU A 28 -4.29 -5.98 -3.20
CA GLU A 28 -4.19 -5.78 -1.77
C GLU A 28 -3.78 -4.36 -1.44
N LEU A 29 -2.98 -3.74 -2.29
CA LEU A 29 -2.58 -2.35 -2.06
C LEU A 29 -3.78 -1.42 -2.20
N VAL A 30 -4.64 -1.66 -3.17
CA VAL A 30 -5.86 -0.87 -3.34
C VAL A 30 -6.75 -1.02 -2.11
N LYS A 31 -6.89 -2.25 -1.61
CA LYS A 31 -7.69 -2.47 -0.42
C LYS A 31 -7.12 -1.73 0.78
N ALA A 32 -5.82 -1.83 0.97
CA ALA A 32 -5.19 -1.15 2.09
C ALA A 32 -5.40 0.36 2.01
N ARG A 33 -5.28 0.92 0.82
CA ARG A 33 -5.47 2.35 0.64
C ARG A 33 -6.88 2.77 1.06
N LYS A 34 -7.86 1.95 0.76
CA LYS A 34 -9.24 2.28 1.11
C LYS A 34 -9.49 2.27 2.61
N TRP A 35 -8.76 1.43 3.34
CA TRP A 35 -8.96 1.31 4.77
C TRP A 35 -8.15 2.30 5.59
N LEU A 36 -7.10 2.86 5.04
CA LEU A 36 -6.22 3.76 5.78
C LEU A 36 -6.61 5.21 5.59
N GLY A 37 -6.39 6.01 6.63
CA GLY A 37 -6.58 7.45 6.53
C GLY A 37 -5.53 8.08 5.64
N GLN A 38 -5.74 9.35 5.29
CA GLN A 38 -4.85 10.04 4.38
C GLN A 38 -3.40 10.04 4.83
N HIS A 39 -3.18 10.30 6.11
CA HIS A 39 -1.83 10.32 6.64
C HIS A 39 -1.17 8.95 6.54
N ASP A 40 -1.91 7.90 6.90
CA ASP A 40 -1.37 6.56 6.88
C ASP A 40 -1.14 6.08 5.44
N GLN A 41 -1.95 6.55 4.51
CA GLN A 41 -1.73 6.22 3.11
C GLN A 41 -0.38 6.73 2.63
N LEU A 42 -0.01 7.95 3.04
CA LEU A 42 1.29 8.49 2.66
C LEU A 42 2.43 7.68 3.26
N LEU A 43 2.25 7.25 4.51
CA LEU A 43 3.27 6.43 5.15
C LEU A 43 3.41 5.08 4.45
N LEU A 44 2.28 4.49 4.09
CA LEU A 44 2.30 3.21 3.40
C LEU A 44 2.95 3.35 2.01
N LYS A 45 2.64 4.44 1.32
CA LYS A 45 3.25 4.69 0.01
C LYS A 45 4.77 4.76 0.13
N ALA A 46 5.26 5.52 1.11
CA ALA A 46 6.70 5.67 1.30
C ALA A 46 7.34 4.32 1.61
N TRP A 47 6.68 3.54 2.47
CA TRP A 47 7.20 2.22 2.82
C TRP A 47 7.22 1.30 1.60
N CYS A 48 6.16 1.33 0.80
CA CYS A 48 6.10 0.50 -0.39
C CYS A 48 7.18 0.86 -1.39
N LEU A 49 7.41 2.15 -1.59
CA LEU A 49 8.43 2.58 -2.52
C LEU A 49 9.83 2.18 -2.04
N ALA A 50 10.05 2.26 -0.73
CA ALA A 50 11.33 1.88 -0.17
C ALA A 50 11.56 0.37 -0.25
N THR A 51 10.50 -0.40 -0.07
CA THR A 51 10.60 -1.86 0.00
C THR A 51 10.46 -2.53 -1.37
N PHE A 52 9.49 -2.06 -2.17
CA PHE A 52 9.17 -2.69 -3.45
C PHE A 52 9.34 -1.77 -4.65
N GLY A 53 9.90 -0.59 -4.45
CA GLY A 53 9.99 0.39 -5.53
C GLY A 53 10.72 -0.10 -6.75
N HIS A 54 11.80 -0.85 -6.55
CA HIS A 54 12.58 -1.35 -7.66
C HIS A 54 11.80 -2.36 -8.51
N GLN A 55 10.76 -2.92 -7.93
CA GLN A 55 9.99 -3.94 -8.61
C GLN A 55 8.60 -3.45 -9.02
N TYR A 56 7.93 -2.71 -8.15
CA TYR A 56 6.55 -2.31 -8.36
C TYR A 56 6.31 -0.82 -8.32
N LYS A 57 7.30 -0.02 -8.63
CA LYS A 57 7.16 1.43 -8.55
C LYS A 57 5.94 1.93 -9.33
N ASP A 58 5.76 1.43 -10.55
CA ASP A 58 4.66 1.88 -11.39
C ASP A 58 3.31 1.57 -10.77
N ILE A 59 3.18 0.37 -10.21
CA ILE A 59 1.94 -0.04 -9.58
C ILE A 59 1.67 0.81 -8.35
N ILE A 60 2.69 1.03 -7.53
CA ILE A 60 2.54 1.80 -6.31
C ILE A 60 2.10 3.22 -6.62
N VAL A 61 2.79 3.86 -7.56
CA VAL A 61 2.47 5.23 -7.92
C VAL A 61 1.05 5.31 -8.49
N GLU A 62 0.70 4.37 -9.33
CA GLU A 62 -0.63 4.36 -9.94
C GLU A 62 -1.74 4.25 -8.90
N VAL A 63 -1.58 3.32 -7.97
CA VAL A 63 -2.60 3.10 -6.94
C VAL A 63 -2.80 4.35 -6.09
N PHE A 64 -1.73 4.95 -5.64
CA PHE A 64 -1.84 6.11 -4.77
C PHE A 64 -2.20 7.38 -5.52
N GLN A 65 -1.82 7.47 -6.78
CA GLN A 65 -2.19 8.61 -7.58
C GLN A 65 -3.68 8.68 -7.80
N LYS A 66 -4.30 7.55 -8.13
CA LYS A 66 -5.73 7.51 -8.32
C LYS A 66 -6.46 7.88 -7.03
N GLY A 67 -5.95 7.46 -5.91
CA GLY A 67 -6.57 7.77 -4.64
C GLY A 67 -6.49 9.23 -4.29
N MET A 68 -5.46 9.91 -4.73
CA MET A 68 -5.27 11.31 -4.42
C MET A 68 -5.98 12.24 -5.39
N ARG A 69 -6.39 11.70 -6.55
CA ARG A 69 -7.05 12.52 -7.49
C ARG A 69 -8.49 12.65 -7.14
N THR A 70 -9.02 13.73 -6.93
CA THR A 70 -10.44 13.84 -6.58
C THR A 70 -11.26 14.53 -7.63
#